data_252378878e987a7e64149e7b2029c7a5
#
_entry.id   252378878e987a7e64149e7b2029c7a5
#
_cell.length_a   1.000
_cell.length_b   1.000
_cell.length_c   1.000
_cell.angle_alpha   90.00
_cell.angle_beta   90.00
_cell.angle_gamma   90.00
#
_symmetry.space_group_name_H-M   'P 1'
#
loop_
_entity.id
_entity.type
_entity.pdbx_description
1 polymer ?
#
loop_
_entity_poly.entity_id
_entity_poly.type
_entity_poly.pdbx_seq_one_letter_code
_entity_poly.pdbx_strand_id
1 'polypeptide(L)'
;MLKFRLRGQGELRDLSRDLRRAADKDLRAELIQGLKAANEPMVRRLKRAFETARIRGFRKPGAKRRFTAVIPSKGLRRPMARAIQGQVRTTGSDPRAQVVLREDRVPIRIRPLIPYFAGKKPLRHPIMGNRGSWASQSVEDSWWPTIRPHLGDYRREVEKAVDDVARKIEHG
;
A
#
# COMPACT_ATOMS: atom_id res chain seq x y z
N MET A 1 -4.13 -8.80 -4.28
CA MET A 1 -2.98 -7.92 -3.99
C MET A 1 -3.36 -6.48 -4.26
N LEU A 2 -3.20 -5.58 -3.27
CA LEU A 2 -3.34 -4.15 -3.45
C LEU A 2 -1.99 -3.57 -3.88
N LYS A 3 -1.98 -2.88 -5.04
CA LYS A 3 -0.79 -2.23 -5.60
C LYS A 3 -1.15 -0.84 -6.07
N PHE A 4 -0.25 0.08 -5.83
CA PHE A 4 -0.25 1.39 -6.45
C PHE A 4 1.07 1.58 -7.19
N ARG A 5 0.98 1.89 -8.48
CA ARG A 5 2.11 2.15 -9.37
C ARG A 5 1.86 3.49 -10.07
N LEU A 6 2.87 4.32 -10.16
CA LEU A 6 2.84 5.49 -11.02
C LEU A 6 2.81 5.07 -12.50
N ARG A 7 2.02 5.76 -13.30
CA ARG A 7 2.14 5.73 -14.75
C ARG A 7 3.18 6.76 -15.17
N GLY A 8 3.92 6.52 -16.26
CA GLY A 8 4.91 7.47 -16.78
C GLY A 8 6.34 7.18 -16.31
N GLN A 9 6.69 5.92 -16.08
CA GLN A 9 8.05 5.52 -15.67
C GLN A 9 9.01 5.33 -16.86
N GLY A 10 8.79 6.01 -17.99
CA GLY A 10 9.69 5.97 -19.15
C GLY A 10 11.11 6.39 -18.75
N GLU A 11 11.22 7.55 -18.12
CA GLU A 11 12.49 8.13 -17.64
C GLU A 11 13.23 7.17 -16.68
N LEU A 12 12.52 6.57 -15.74
CA LEU A 12 13.12 5.58 -14.83
C LEU A 12 13.63 4.34 -15.60
N ARG A 13 12.95 3.95 -16.67
CA ARG A 13 13.39 2.85 -17.53
C ARG A 13 14.65 3.19 -18.29
N ASP A 14 14.71 4.39 -18.87
CA ASP A 14 15.83 4.85 -19.65
C ASP A 14 17.06 5.06 -18.76
N LEU A 15 16.91 5.76 -17.63
CA LEU A 15 17.96 5.89 -16.63
C LEU A 15 18.46 4.53 -16.10
N SER A 16 17.55 3.61 -15.83
CA SER A 16 17.95 2.25 -15.37
C SER A 16 18.69 1.45 -16.44
N ARG A 17 18.48 1.76 -17.73
CA ARG A 17 19.22 1.18 -18.86
C ARG A 17 20.61 1.77 -18.94
N ASP A 18 20.73 3.10 -18.82
CA ASP A 18 21.99 3.81 -18.90
C ASP A 18 22.92 3.48 -17.74
N LEU A 19 22.38 3.42 -16.51
CA LEU A 19 23.12 2.93 -15.34
C LEU A 19 23.62 1.48 -15.47
N ARG A 20 22.88 0.64 -16.22
CA ARG A 20 23.36 -0.73 -16.51
C ARG A 20 24.48 -0.73 -17.52
N ARG A 21 24.44 0.14 -18.55
CA ARG A 21 25.48 0.27 -19.56
C ARG A 21 26.76 0.84 -18.97
N ALA A 22 26.62 1.85 -18.12
CA ALA A 22 27.75 2.46 -17.41
C ALA A 22 28.37 1.53 -16.36
N ALA A 23 27.70 0.43 -15.99
CA ALA A 23 28.09 -0.49 -14.92
C ALA A 23 28.30 0.18 -13.54
N ASP A 24 27.74 1.39 -13.36
CA ASP A 24 27.90 2.20 -12.14
C ASP A 24 27.04 1.65 -11.01
N LYS A 25 27.71 1.09 -10.00
CA LYS A 25 27.05 0.50 -8.82
C LYS A 25 26.63 1.54 -7.82
N ASP A 26 27.38 2.64 -7.72
CA ASP A 26 27.16 3.67 -6.69
C ASP A 26 25.98 4.55 -7.07
N LEU A 27 25.92 5.05 -8.29
CA LEU A 27 24.77 5.79 -8.80
C LEU A 27 23.48 4.95 -8.79
N ARG A 28 23.59 3.66 -9.05
CA ARG A 28 22.47 2.75 -8.95
C ARG A 28 21.99 2.55 -7.51
N ALA A 29 22.91 2.45 -6.56
CA ALA A 29 22.58 2.36 -5.14
C ALA A 29 21.90 3.66 -4.67
N GLU A 30 22.39 4.81 -5.11
CA GLU A 30 21.81 6.12 -4.84
C GLU A 30 20.37 6.24 -5.40
N LEU A 31 20.15 5.84 -6.66
CA LEU A 31 18.81 5.80 -7.26
C LEU A 31 17.85 4.95 -6.41
N ILE A 32 18.28 3.76 -6.02
CA ILE A 32 17.47 2.86 -5.18
C ILE A 32 17.15 3.53 -3.84
N GLN A 33 18.11 4.20 -3.23
CA GLN A 33 17.94 4.90 -1.95
C GLN A 33 16.97 6.08 -2.08
N GLY A 34 17.12 6.91 -3.11
CA GLY A 34 16.21 8.01 -3.42
C GLY A 34 14.78 7.55 -3.64
N LEU A 35 14.58 6.51 -4.46
CA LEU A 35 13.26 5.93 -4.70
C LEU A 35 12.64 5.26 -3.44
N LYS A 36 13.45 4.69 -2.55
CA LYS A 36 12.97 4.20 -1.26
C LYS A 36 12.52 5.34 -0.36
N ALA A 37 13.30 6.42 -0.31
CA ALA A 37 12.95 7.63 0.43
C ALA A 37 11.65 8.25 -0.09
N ALA A 38 11.46 8.34 -1.41
CA ALA A 38 10.22 8.81 -2.03
C ALA A 38 8.99 7.95 -1.68
N ASN A 39 9.17 6.63 -1.53
CA ASN A 39 8.08 5.74 -1.13
C ASN A 39 7.64 5.91 0.33
N GLU A 40 8.56 6.30 1.21
CA GLU A 40 8.36 6.22 2.66
C GLU A 40 7.20 7.09 3.19
N PRO A 41 6.99 8.34 2.76
CA PRO A 41 5.86 9.15 3.22
C PRO A 41 4.52 8.50 2.87
N MET A 42 4.37 7.94 1.67
CA MET A 42 3.15 7.25 1.24
C MET A 42 2.92 5.97 2.05
N VAL A 43 3.97 5.19 2.30
CA VAL A 43 3.91 3.98 3.13
C VAL A 43 3.45 4.32 4.54
N ARG A 44 4.02 5.38 5.17
CA ARG A 44 3.61 5.83 6.50
C ARG A 44 2.14 6.25 6.56
N ARG A 45 1.68 7.03 5.58
CA ARG A 45 0.27 7.46 5.48
C ARG A 45 -0.68 6.27 5.36
N LEU A 46 -0.37 5.32 4.48
CA LEU A 46 -1.19 4.12 4.29
C LEU A 46 -1.20 3.23 5.54
N LYS A 47 -0.04 3.01 6.18
CA LYS A 47 0.01 2.26 7.45
C LYS A 47 -0.91 2.88 8.49
N ARG A 48 -0.82 4.20 8.68
CA ARG A 48 -1.67 4.94 9.62
C ARG A 48 -3.15 4.83 9.26
N ALA A 49 -3.50 5.00 7.97
CA ALA A 49 -4.88 4.87 7.51
C ALA A 49 -5.45 3.48 7.80
N PHE A 50 -4.69 2.41 7.58
CA PHE A 50 -5.11 1.04 7.90
C PHE A 50 -5.24 0.82 9.41
N GLU A 51 -4.34 1.36 10.22
CA GLU A 51 -4.40 1.26 11.68
C GLU A 51 -5.62 1.97 12.27
N THR A 52 -6.04 3.08 11.66
CA THR A 52 -7.16 3.90 12.12
C THR A 52 -8.47 3.63 11.38
N ALA A 53 -8.48 2.78 10.34
CA ALA A 53 -9.65 2.47 9.54
C ALA A 53 -10.87 2.11 10.40
N ARG A 54 -12.00 2.74 10.13
CA ARG A 54 -13.24 2.49 10.87
C ARG A 54 -13.93 1.26 10.31
N ILE A 55 -14.25 0.33 11.21
CA ILE A 55 -15.10 -0.81 10.89
C ILE A 55 -16.45 -0.52 11.52
N ARG A 56 -17.45 -0.25 10.68
CA ARG A 56 -18.82 0.02 11.12
C ARG A 56 -19.61 -1.28 11.09
N GLY A 57 -20.06 -1.73 12.27
CA GLY A 57 -20.98 -2.87 12.37
C GLY A 57 -22.41 -2.43 12.04
N PHE A 58 -23.17 -3.30 11.39
CA PHE A 58 -24.60 -3.11 11.25
C PHE A 58 -25.26 -3.28 12.63
N ARG A 59 -25.83 -2.21 13.17
CA ARG A 59 -26.73 -2.30 14.32
C ARG A 59 -28.11 -2.62 13.79
N LYS A 60 -28.66 -3.81 14.10
CA LYS A 60 -30.11 -3.98 14.04
C LYS A 60 -30.71 -2.96 15.02
N PRO A 61 -31.73 -2.16 14.59
CA PRO A 61 -32.50 -1.34 15.50
C PRO A 61 -33.02 -2.24 16.65
N GLY A 62 -32.78 -1.85 17.90
CA GLY A 62 -33.21 -2.61 19.08
C GLY A 62 -32.24 -3.66 19.62
N ALA A 63 -31.13 -3.96 19.00
CA ALA A 63 -30.16 -4.88 19.55
C ALA A 63 -29.41 -4.25 20.75
N LYS A 64 -29.66 -4.79 21.95
CA LYS A 64 -28.91 -4.42 23.14
C LYS A 64 -27.41 -4.60 22.91
N ARG A 65 -26.59 -3.71 23.47
CA ARG A 65 -25.14 -3.48 23.30
C ARG A 65 -24.17 -4.68 23.34
N ARG A 66 -24.65 -5.91 23.48
CA ARG A 66 -23.82 -7.10 23.77
C ARG A 66 -23.10 -7.70 22.56
N PHE A 67 -23.26 -7.20 21.35
CA PHE A 67 -22.66 -7.79 20.16
C PHE A 67 -21.68 -6.88 19.42
N THR A 68 -20.85 -6.18 20.14
CA THR A 68 -19.54 -5.74 19.65
C THR A 68 -18.54 -6.89 19.82
N ALA A 69 -18.95 -8.09 19.48
CA ALA A 69 -18.04 -9.17 19.31
C ALA A 69 -17.44 -9.01 17.90
N VAL A 70 -16.33 -8.37 17.74
CA VAL A 70 -15.24 -9.05 18.30
C VAL A 70 -14.44 -9.82 17.26
N ILE A 71 -14.07 -9.11 16.26
CA ILE A 71 -12.69 -9.29 15.89
C ILE A 71 -12.04 -8.09 16.58
N PRO A 72 -11.12 -8.26 17.53
CA PRO A 72 -10.44 -7.12 18.11
C PRO A 72 -9.88 -6.31 16.95
N SER A 73 -10.41 -5.13 16.73
CA SER A 73 -10.05 -4.32 15.56
C SER A 73 -8.54 -4.06 15.50
N LYS A 74 -7.88 -4.11 16.66
CA LYS A 74 -6.43 -4.13 16.82
C LYS A 74 -5.76 -5.37 16.19
N GLY A 75 -6.44 -6.54 16.19
CA GLY A 75 -5.87 -7.80 15.68
C GLY A 75 -5.83 -7.89 14.15
N LEU A 76 -6.67 -7.12 13.42
CA LEU A 76 -6.69 -7.14 11.95
C LEU A 76 -5.88 -6.01 11.32
N ARG A 77 -5.96 -4.83 11.89
CA ARG A 77 -5.39 -3.61 11.32
C ARG A 77 -3.87 -3.62 11.31
N ARG A 78 -3.24 -3.96 12.45
CA ARG A 78 -1.79 -3.97 12.58
C ARG A 78 -1.07 -4.92 11.62
N PRO A 79 -1.48 -6.21 11.48
CA PRO A 79 -0.86 -7.08 10.49
C PRO A 79 -0.98 -6.56 9.06
N MET A 80 -2.12 -5.99 8.68
CA MET A 80 -2.31 -5.40 7.35
C MET A 80 -1.42 -4.16 7.16
N ALA A 81 -1.38 -3.26 8.14
CA ALA A 81 -0.52 -2.08 8.09
C ALA A 81 0.97 -2.47 7.99
N ARG A 82 1.42 -3.48 8.74
CA ARG A 82 2.80 -3.99 8.65
C ARG A 82 3.14 -4.60 7.30
N ALA A 83 2.15 -5.13 6.59
CA ALA A 83 2.32 -5.71 5.26
C ALA A 83 2.43 -4.66 4.15
N ILE A 84 2.18 -3.37 4.44
CA ILE A 84 2.33 -2.27 3.48
C ILE A 84 3.81 -1.88 3.40
N GLN A 85 4.35 -1.87 2.17
CA GLN A 85 5.76 -1.61 1.91
C GLN A 85 5.95 -0.85 0.61
N GLY A 86 7.00 -0.02 0.58
CA GLY A 86 7.58 0.50 -0.64
C GLY A 86 8.44 -0.58 -1.30
N GLN A 87 8.29 -0.76 -2.59
CA GLN A 87 9.13 -1.64 -3.41
C GLN A 87 9.77 -0.83 -4.51
N VAL A 88 11.07 -1.03 -4.68
CA VAL A 88 11.87 -0.43 -5.74
C VAL A 88 12.50 -1.56 -6.54
N ARG A 89 12.38 -1.49 -7.84
CA ARG A 89 13.05 -2.38 -8.79
C ARG A 89 13.68 -1.51 -9.87
N THR A 90 14.99 -1.59 -9.99
CA THR A 90 15.77 -0.86 -11.03
C THR A 90 16.33 -1.79 -12.08
N THR A 91 16.03 -3.10 -12.00
CA THR A 91 16.53 -4.14 -12.92
C THR A 91 15.40 -4.84 -13.63
N GLY A 92 15.74 -5.51 -14.75
CA GLY A 92 14.79 -6.26 -15.57
C GLY A 92 14.05 -5.36 -16.57
N SER A 93 13.03 -5.91 -17.20
CA SER A 93 12.24 -5.26 -18.25
C SER A 93 11.26 -4.19 -17.73
N ASP A 94 11.04 -4.13 -16.41
CA ASP A 94 10.02 -3.28 -15.79
C ASP A 94 10.57 -2.63 -14.50
N PRO A 95 11.48 -1.64 -14.62
CA PRO A 95 11.93 -0.82 -13.50
C PRO A 95 10.74 -0.07 -12.91
N ARG A 96 10.66 0.01 -11.57
CA ARG A 96 9.51 0.61 -10.91
C ARG A 96 9.74 0.98 -9.46
N ALA A 97 9.11 2.07 -9.04
CA ALA A 97 8.82 2.39 -7.66
C ALA A 97 7.31 2.21 -7.42
N GLN A 98 6.94 1.49 -6.39
CA GLN A 98 5.53 1.22 -6.08
C GLN A 98 5.31 1.01 -4.59
N VAL A 99 4.09 1.27 -4.12
CA VAL A 99 3.65 0.89 -2.77
C VAL A 99 2.70 -0.29 -2.90
N VAL A 100 2.93 -1.32 -2.10
CA VAL A 100 2.17 -2.58 -2.14
C VAL A 100 1.76 -3.02 -0.74
N LEU A 101 0.62 -3.68 -0.65
CA LEU A 101 0.27 -4.50 0.49
C LEU A 101 0.64 -5.97 0.15
N ARG A 102 1.63 -6.50 0.83
CA ARG A 102 2.13 -7.86 0.64
C ARG A 102 1.23 -8.87 1.34
N GLU A 103 0.47 -9.63 0.58
CA GLU A 103 -0.45 -10.64 1.10
C GLU A 103 0.27 -11.78 1.83
N ASP A 104 1.47 -12.14 1.37
CA ASP A 104 2.31 -13.16 2.00
C ASP A 104 2.74 -12.80 3.43
N ARG A 105 2.79 -11.50 3.76
CA ARG A 105 3.09 -11.00 5.10
C ARG A 105 1.86 -10.82 6.00
N VAL A 106 0.68 -11.04 5.45
CA VAL A 106 -0.57 -11.03 6.21
C VAL A 106 -0.89 -12.46 6.65
N PRO A 107 -1.23 -12.71 7.92
CA PRO A 107 -1.64 -14.03 8.38
C PRO A 107 -2.75 -14.62 7.52
N ILE A 108 -2.65 -15.89 7.16
CA ILE A 108 -3.50 -16.56 6.16
C ILE A 108 -5.00 -16.39 6.46
N ARG A 109 -5.36 -16.46 7.75
CA ARG A 109 -6.74 -16.33 8.23
C ARG A 109 -7.39 -14.97 7.95
N ILE A 110 -6.58 -13.90 7.77
CA ILE A 110 -7.09 -12.55 7.55
C ILE A 110 -6.82 -12.02 6.13
N ARG A 111 -6.09 -12.75 5.28
CA ARG A 111 -5.86 -12.39 3.88
C ARG A 111 -7.14 -12.15 3.09
N PRO A 112 -8.21 -12.97 3.25
CA PRO A 112 -9.47 -12.73 2.55
C PRO A 112 -10.14 -11.39 2.89
N LEU A 113 -9.71 -10.74 3.98
CA LEU A 113 -10.26 -9.45 4.40
C LEU A 113 -9.61 -8.23 3.73
N ILE A 114 -8.48 -8.42 3.03
CA ILE A 114 -7.74 -7.33 2.35
C ILE A 114 -8.63 -6.52 1.39
N PRO A 115 -9.47 -7.14 0.51
CA PRO A 115 -10.32 -6.39 -0.41
C PRO A 115 -11.33 -5.45 0.27
N TYR A 116 -11.73 -5.78 1.50
CA TYR A 116 -12.69 -4.95 2.25
C TYR A 116 -12.06 -3.63 2.70
N PHE A 117 -10.78 -3.61 3.04
CA PHE A 117 -10.02 -2.40 3.36
C PHE A 117 -9.73 -1.51 2.14
N ALA A 118 -9.98 -2.02 0.93
CA ALA A 118 -9.96 -1.26 -0.32
C ALA A 118 -11.37 -0.83 -0.77
N GLY A 119 -12.36 -0.87 0.11
CA GLY A 119 -13.72 -0.43 -0.17
C GLY A 119 -14.49 -1.27 -1.19
N LYS A 120 -13.98 -2.47 -1.56
CA LYS A 120 -14.56 -3.24 -2.65
C LYS A 120 -15.89 -3.91 -2.32
N LYS A 121 -16.09 -4.32 -1.06
CA LYS A 121 -17.31 -5.03 -0.63
C LYS A 121 -17.52 -4.88 0.88
N PRO A 122 -18.78 -4.91 1.39
CA PRO A 122 -19.03 -5.08 2.82
C PRO A 122 -18.63 -6.50 3.28
N LEU A 123 -18.07 -6.59 4.47
CA LEU A 123 -17.74 -7.88 5.09
C LEU A 123 -19.03 -8.52 5.63
N ARG A 124 -19.38 -9.69 5.11
CA ARG A 124 -20.48 -10.49 5.63
C ARG A 124 -19.94 -11.67 6.41
N HIS A 125 -20.48 -11.89 7.60
CA HIS A 125 -20.13 -13.03 8.44
C HIS A 125 -21.35 -13.53 9.22
N PRO A 126 -21.42 -14.84 9.56
CA PRO A 126 -22.48 -15.36 10.38
C PRO A 126 -22.41 -14.80 11.80
N ILE A 127 -23.55 -14.47 12.38
CA ILE A 127 -23.65 -13.98 13.74
C ILE A 127 -23.43 -15.15 14.69
N MET A 128 -22.40 -15.10 15.52
CA MET A 128 -22.04 -16.16 16.49
C MET A 128 -21.96 -17.57 15.89
N GLY A 129 -21.50 -17.67 14.64
CA GLY A 129 -21.42 -18.96 13.94
C GLY A 129 -22.76 -19.46 13.37
N ASN A 130 -23.87 -18.80 13.66
CA ASN A 130 -25.19 -19.17 13.10
C ASN A 130 -25.27 -18.77 11.63
N ARG A 131 -25.27 -19.76 10.74
CA ARG A 131 -25.37 -19.58 9.28
C ARG A 131 -26.75 -19.09 8.81
N GLY A 132 -27.78 -19.12 9.63
CA GLY A 132 -29.09 -18.55 9.34
C GLY A 132 -29.16 -17.04 9.58
N SER A 133 -28.19 -16.46 10.28
CA SER A 133 -28.16 -15.03 10.64
C SER A 133 -26.83 -14.42 10.25
N TRP A 134 -26.86 -13.41 9.38
CA TRP A 134 -25.66 -12.75 8.85
C TRP A 134 -25.57 -11.29 9.27
N ALA A 135 -24.40 -10.86 9.70
CA ALA A 135 -24.08 -9.46 9.88
C ALA A 135 -23.30 -8.95 8.66
N SER A 136 -23.59 -7.71 8.30
CA SER A 136 -22.81 -6.98 7.30
C SER A 136 -22.06 -5.84 7.99
N GLN A 137 -20.76 -5.79 7.79
CA GLN A 137 -19.89 -4.74 8.33
C GLN A 137 -19.26 -3.99 7.16
N SER A 138 -19.33 -2.68 7.18
CA SER A 138 -18.58 -1.85 6.23
C SER A 138 -17.22 -1.51 6.83
N VAL A 139 -16.18 -1.72 6.03
CA VAL A 139 -14.83 -1.26 6.33
C VAL A 139 -14.60 0.01 5.53
N GLU A 140 -14.12 1.04 6.19
CA GLU A 140 -13.75 2.29 5.52
C GLU A 140 -12.63 2.01 4.50
N ASP A 141 -12.81 2.48 3.25
CA ASP A 141 -11.74 2.43 2.26
C ASP A 141 -10.56 3.25 2.74
N SER A 142 -9.47 2.56 3.02
CA SER A 142 -8.24 3.18 3.53
C SER A 142 -7.14 3.23 2.50
N TRP A 143 -7.36 2.69 1.28
CA TRP A 143 -6.36 2.63 0.24
C TRP A 143 -6.41 3.85 -0.69
N TRP A 144 -7.46 3.94 -1.49
CA TRP A 144 -7.56 4.99 -2.50
C TRP A 144 -7.75 6.40 -1.94
N PRO A 145 -8.58 6.64 -0.91
CA PRO A 145 -8.70 7.97 -0.30
C PRO A 145 -7.39 8.49 0.30
N THR A 146 -6.50 7.59 0.75
CA THR A 146 -5.18 7.98 1.24
C THR A 146 -4.21 8.30 0.12
N ILE A 147 -4.28 7.58 -1.02
CA ILE A 147 -3.33 7.76 -2.13
C ILE A 147 -3.65 9.01 -2.95
N ARG A 148 -4.92 9.16 -3.35
CA ARG A 148 -5.32 10.19 -4.33
C ARG A 148 -4.86 11.61 -3.98
N PRO A 149 -5.05 12.12 -2.75
CA PRO A 149 -4.65 13.48 -2.40
C PRO A 149 -3.13 13.71 -2.45
N HIS A 150 -2.34 12.65 -2.33
CA HIS A 150 -0.88 12.71 -2.23
C HIS A 150 -0.16 12.16 -3.46
N LEU A 151 -0.91 11.90 -4.53
CA LEU A 151 -0.34 11.33 -5.75
C LEU A 151 0.66 12.27 -6.43
N GLY A 152 0.33 13.56 -6.48
CA GLY A 152 1.20 14.58 -7.08
C GLY A 152 2.52 14.74 -6.32
N ASP A 153 2.45 14.77 -4.98
CA ASP A 153 3.65 14.86 -4.14
C ASP A 153 4.54 13.64 -4.33
N TYR A 154 3.94 12.46 -4.28
CA TYR A 154 4.68 11.20 -4.48
C TYR A 154 5.36 11.14 -5.86
N ARG A 155 4.67 11.62 -6.91
CA ARG A 155 5.23 11.69 -8.25
C ARG A 155 6.44 12.61 -8.31
N ARG A 156 6.34 13.84 -7.76
CA ARG A 156 7.46 14.79 -7.69
C ARG A 156 8.68 14.22 -6.96
N GLU A 157 8.47 13.53 -5.85
CA GLU A 157 9.59 12.92 -5.11
C GLU A 157 10.29 11.79 -5.90
N VAL A 158 9.53 11.00 -6.67
CA VAL A 158 10.09 9.97 -7.54
C VAL A 158 10.84 10.60 -8.72
N GLU A 159 10.26 11.60 -9.37
CA GLU A 159 10.89 12.37 -10.46
C GLU A 159 12.20 13.01 -9.96
N LYS A 160 12.17 13.69 -8.83
CA LYS A 160 13.36 14.27 -8.20
C LYS A 160 14.48 13.25 -8.00
N ALA A 161 14.16 12.06 -7.48
CA ALA A 161 15.16 11.01 -7.28
C ALA A 161 15.76 10.49 -8.59
N VAL A 162 15.00 10.51 -9.68
CA VAL A 162 15.48 10.16 -11.03
C VAL A 162 16.37 11.27 -11.58
N ASP A 163 15.95 12.53 -11.50
CA ASP A 163 16.66 13.70 -12.02
C ASP A 163 17.99 13.92 -11.29
N ASP A 164 18.03 13.70 -9.97
CA ASP A 164 19.26 13.86 -9.16
C ASP A 164 20.36 12.90 -9.63
N VAL A 165 20.01 11.68 -10.02
CA VAL A 165 20.97 10.70 -10.55
C VAL A 165 21.28 10.96 -12.03
N ALA A 166 20.29 11.36 -12.84
CA ALA A 166 20.49 11.70 -14.23
C ALA A 166 21.52 12.83 -14.40
N ARG A 167 21.37 13.91 -13.61
CA ARG A 167 22.34 15.03 -13.61
C ARG A 167 23.78 14.59 -13.26
N LYS A 168 23.94 13.61 -12.38
CA LYS A 168 25.29 13.11 -12.05
C LYS A 168 25.93 12.31 -13.18
N ILE A 169 25.11 11.65 -14.01
CA ILE A 169 25.60 10.95 -15.21
C ILE A 169 26.05 11.96 -16.28
N GLU A 170 25.34 13.10 -16.40
CA GLU A 170 25.64 14.13 -17.38
C GLU A 170 26.89 14.95 -17.06
N HIS A 171 27.22 15.06 -15.78
CA HIS A 171 28.32 15.93 -15.30
C HIS A 171 29.54 15.17 -14.76
N GLY A 172 29.50 13.86 -14.72
CA GLY A 172 30.61 12.99 -14.32
C GLY A 172 31.31 12.37 -15.51
#